data_ea123a9714353bf406bcfd35f1eb91ba
#
_entry.id   ea123a9714353bf406bcfd35f1eb91ba
#
_cell.length_a   1.000
_cell.length_b   1.000
_cell.length_c   1.000
_cell.angle_alpha   90.00
_cell.angle_beta   90.00
_cell.angle_gamma   90.00
#
_symmetry.space_group_name_H-M   'P 1'
#
loop_
_entity.id
_entity.type
_entity.pdbx_description
1 polymer ?
#
loop_
_entity_poly.entity_id
_entity_poly.type
_entity_poly.pdbx_seq_one_letter_code
_entity_poly.pdbx_strand_id
1 'polypeptide(L)'
;VMWLLNKLTPDFRTISDFRKDNKNAITKVFKEFNKFCMGLKLFSKSYISIDGSKFKAVNAKDNNLTLSKLDDRIKRLDEHISIYMEELEAYDHEEGRRLSKDELQRKLDVCKARKERYEGYRDTLEKSGESQISLTDPDSRLMKANEGFCVGYNVQTAVDAESHMIAGFQVTNSPTDHGQLTSVASEVKADYGVDVLESTADKGYECPEDHADALANGIVPNVIQRDGSSTEQVQFDYNEATMTDEQKSSTNPEDLKACLE
;
A
#
# COMPACT_ATOMS: atom_id res chain seq x y z
N VAL A 1 25.56 -0.09 -16.29
CA VAL A 1 25.71 -0.82 -15.01
C VAL A 1 26.95 -1.72 -15.04
N MET A 2 27.10 -2.66 -15.97
CA MET A 2 28.26 -3.59 -16.04
C MET A 2 29.63 -2.87 -16.10
N TRP A 3 29.70 -1.73 -16.76
CA TRP A 3 30.91 -0.92 -16.80
C TRP A 3 31.27 -0.33 -15.42
N LEU A 4 30.28 0.20 -14.69
CA LEU A 4 30.45 0.73 -13.34
C LEU A 4 30.85 -0.34 -12.34
N LEU A 5 30.38 -1.56 -12.51
CA LEU A 5 30.72 -2.72 -11.69
C LEU A 5 32.03 -3.41 -12.12
N ASN A 6 32.79 -2.79 -13.00
CA ASN A 6 34.04 -3.36 -13.52
C ASN A 6 33.88 -4.78 -14.09
N LYS A 7 32.75 -5.01 -14.79
CA LYS A 7 32.26 -6.28 -15.35
C LYS A 7 31.91 -7.37 -14.32
N LEU A 8 31.84 -7.04 -13.03
CA LEU A 8 31.31 -7.96 -12.04
C LEU A 8 29.82 -8.25 -12.31
N THR A 9 29.43 -9.51 -12.16
CA THR A 9 28.06 -9.98 -12.28
C THR A 9 27.60 -10.57 -10.95
N PRO A 10 27.20 -9.71 -9.98
CA PRO A 10 26.72 -10.21 -8.70
C PRO A 10 25.45 -11.06 -8.91
N ASP A 11 25.34 -12.15 -8.15
CA ASP A 11 24.15 -12.98 -8.18
C ASP A 11 22.96 -12.29 -7.50
N PHE A 12 21.76 -12.88 -7.65
CA PHE A 12 20.54 -12.29 -7.09
C PHE A 12 20.54 -12.20 -5.55
N ARG A 13 21.24 -13.09 -4.87
CA ARG A 13 21.36 -13.07 -3.38
C ARG A 13 22.21 -11.90 -2.95
N THR A 14 23.39 -11.73 -3.56
CA THR A 14 24.26 -10.59 -3.31
C THR A 14 23.53 -9.26 -3.47
N ILE A 15 22.71 -9.12 -4.52
CA ILE A 15 21.89 -7.92 -4.77
C ILE A 15 20.83 -7.77 -3.69
N SER A 16 20.16 -8.86 -3.30
CA SER A 16 19.13 -8.86 -2.27
C SER A 16 19.69 -8.47 -0.91
N ASP A 17 20.78 -9.09 -0.51
CA ASP A 17 21.44 -8.84 0.77
C ASP A 17 21.96 -7.39 0.81
N PHE A 18 22.59 -6.92 -0.25
CA PHE A 18 23.04 -5.52 -0.35
C PHE A 18 21.88 -4.53 -0.12
N ARG A 19 20.72 -4.75 -0.74
CA ARG A 19 19.54 -3.88 -0.55
C ARG A 19 19.03 -3.93 0.89
N LYS A 20 18.97 -5.13 1.48
CA LYS A 20 18.52 -5.34 2.85
C LYS A 20 19.43 -4.62 3.85
N ASP A 21 20.74 -4.77 3.70
CA ASP A 21 21.72 -4.26 4.64
C ASP A 21 21.93 -2.73 4.49
N ASN A 22 21.62 -2.17 3.31
CA ASN A 22 21.87 -0.76 2.98
C ASN A 22 20.58 0.05 2.73
N LYS A 23 19.45 -0.36 3.28
CA LYS A 23 18.15 0.28 3.05
C LYS A 23 18.20 1.81 3.23
N ASN A 24 18.71 2.29 4.36
CA ASN A 24 18.79 3.71 4.67
C ASN A 24 19.83 4.46 3.80
N ALA A 25 20.90 3.79 3.42
CA ALA A 25 21.90 4.37 2.54
C ALA A 25 21.39 4.56 1.12
N ILE A 26 20.62 3.62 0.61
CA ILE A 26 19.99 3.71 -0.73
C ILE A 26 19.07 4.93 -0.81
N THR A 27 18.20 5.14 0.20
CA THR A 27 17.32 6.32 0.25
C THR A 27 18.12 7.63 0.31
N LYS A 28 19.19 7.68 1.12
CA LYS A 28 20.06 8.85 1.19
C LYS A 28 20.76 9.13 -0.14
N VAL A 29 21.29 8.10 -0.80
CA VAL A 29 21.95 8.25 -2.11
C VAL A 29 20.96 8.79 -3.15
N PHE A 30 19.72 8.31 -3.15
CA PHE A 30 18.66 8.83 -4.03
C PHE A 30 18.43 10.33 -3.78
N LYS A 31 18.24 10.74 -2.53
CA LYS A 31 18.03 12.16 -2.17
C LYS A 31 19.24 13.04 -2.53
N GLU A 32 20.46 12.58 -2.27
CA GLU A 32 21.68 13.33 -2.64
C GLU A 32 21.86 13.42 -4.16
N PHE A 33 21.51 12.38 -4.90
CA PHE A 33 21.49 12.41 -6.36
C PHE A 33 20.47 13.42 -6.89
N ASN A 34 19.27 13.47 -6.33
CA ASN A 34 18.27 14.47 -6.71
C ASN A 34 18.75 15.89 -6.40
N LYS A 35 19.39 16.14 -5.25
CA LYS A 35 20.00 17.45 -4.93
C LYS A 35 21.08 17.84 -5.95
N PHE A 36 21.92 16.90 -6.34
CA PHE A 36 22.92 17.12 -7.39
C PHE A 36 22.25 17.50 -8.71
N CYS A 37 21.20 16.79 -9.12
CA CYS A 37 20.44 17.11 -10.34
C CYS A 37 19.72 18.45 -10.24
N MET A 38 19.20 18.82 -9.07
CA MET A 38 18.64 20.16 -8.83
C MET A 38 19.69 21.25 -8.96
N GLY A 39 20.92 21.00 -8.51
CA GLY A 39 22.05 21.91 -8.71
C GLY A 39 22.40 22.14 -10.18
N LEU A 40 22.15 21.15 -11.02
CA LEU A 40 22.30 21.23 -12.49
C LEU A 40 21.06 21.81 -13.20
N LYS A 41 20.03 22.23 -12.44
CA LYS A 41 18.76 22.76 -12.96
C LYS A 41 18.00 21.75 -13.85
N LEU A 42 18.08 20.46 -13.51
CA LEU A 42 17.38 19.40 -14.24
C LEU A 42 15.94 19.19 -13.78
N PHE A 43 15.52 19.80 -12.66
CA PHE A 43 14.15 19.78 -12.17
C PHE A 43 13.48 21.13 -12.34
N SER A 44 12.22 21.16 -12.79
CA SER A 44 11.41 22.37 -12.91
C SER A 44 11.05 22.97 -11.55
N LYS A 45 10.86 22.12 -10.54
CA LYS A 45 10.45 22.45 -9.18
C LYS A 45 9.09 23.17 -9.07
N SER A 46 8.27 23.12 -10.10
CA SER A 46 6.97 23.79 -10.16
C SER A 46 5.83 22.82 -10.24
N TYR A 47 6.00 21.71 -10.98
CA TYR A 47 4.92 20.79 -11.31
C TYR A 47 5.40 19.34 -11.32
N ILE A 48 4.63 18.46 -10.64
CA ILE A 48 4.89 17.02 -10.57
C ILE A 48 3.67 16.22 -11.01
N SER A 49 3.92 15.01 -11.54
CA SER A 49 2.90 14.01 -11.78
C SER A 49 3.06 12.88 -10.78
N ILE A 50 1.97 12.44 -10.14
CA ILE A 50 1.97 11.37 -9.14
C ILE A 50 1.17 10.19 -9.69
N ASP A 51 1.75 8.98 -9.58
CA ASP A 51 1.08 7.74 -9.96
C ASP A 51 1.48 6.60 -9.03
N GLY A 52 0.53 5.68 -8.80
CA GLY A 52 0.68 4.52 -7.94
C GLY A 52 0.88 3.23 -8.71
N SER A 53 1.99 2.55 -8.48
CA SER A 53 2.29 1.25 -9.07
C SER A 53 2.23 0.14 -8.03
N LYS A 54 1.54 -0.98 -8.36
CA LYS A 54 1.38 -2.12 -7.46
C LYS A 54 2.52 -3.12 -7.68
N PHE A 55 3.31 -3.37 -6.63
CA PHE A 55 4.43 -4.31 -6.64
C PHE A 55 4.10 -5.55 -5.81
N LYS A 56 4.19 -6.71 -6.46
CA LYS A 56 3.89 -8.00 -5.84
C LYS A 56 4.92 -8.33 -4.75
N ALA A 57 4.44 -8.65 -3.54
CA ALA A 57 5.25 -9.19 -2.45
C ALA A 57 5.50 -10.69 -2.63
N VAL A 58 6.42 -11.24 -1.83
CA VAL A 58 6.67 -12.68 -1.75
C VAL A 58 5.57 -13.31 -0.91
N ASN A 59 4.35 -13.34 -1.44
CA ASN A 59 3.20 -13.96 -0.78
C ASN A 59 2.23 -14.55 -1.80
N ALA A 60 1.61 -15.68 -1.46
CA ALA A 60 0.51 -16.26 -2.22
C ALA A 60 -0.83 -15.66 -1.81
N LYS A 61 -1.76 -15.49 -2.76
CA LYS A 61 -3.12 -14.97 -2.48
C LYS A 61 -3.86 -15.76 -1.41
N ASP A 62 -3.60 -17.06 -1.33
CA ASP A 62 -4.22 -17.98 -0.36
C ASP A 62 -3.71 -17.75 1.08
N ASN A 63 -2.54 -17.15 1.23
CA ASN A 63 -1.95 -16.77 2.51
C ASN A 63 -2.38 -15.38 2.98
N ASN A 64 -3.23 -14.69 2.23
CA ASN A 64 -3.84 -13.44 2.62
C ASN A 64 -5.27 -13.70 3.09
N LEU A 65 -5.53 -13.50 4.39
CA LEU A 65 -6.74 -13.87 5.08
C LEU A 65 -7.53 -12.62 5.49
N THR A 66 -8.82 -12.64 5.23
CA THR A 66 -9.81 -11.70 5.75
C THR A 66 -10.67 -12.41 6.79
N LEU A 67 -11.44 -11.68 7.61
CA LEU A 67 -12.36 -12.27 8.58
C LEU A 67 -13.31 -13.28 7.92
N SER A 68 -13.94 -12.93 6.80
CA SER A 68 -14.82 -13.84 6.07
C SER A 68 -14.12 -15.12 5.61
N LYS A 69 -12.89 -15.03 5.10
CA LYS A 69 -12.11 -16.23 4.70
C LYS A 69 -11.73 -17.09 5.91
N LEU A 70 -11.45 -16.48 7.05
CA LEU A 70 -11.14 -17.20 8.29
C LEU A 70 -12.36 -17.95 8.80
N ASP A 71 -13.53 -17.30 8.84
CA ASP A 71 -14.77 -17.90 9.25
C ASP A 71 -15.16 -19.08 8.35
N ASP A 72 -15.05 -18.93 7.03
CA ASP A 72 -15.28 -20.01 6.06
C ASP A 72 -14.32 -21.19 6.26
N ARG A 73 -13.05 -20.92 6.56
CA ARG A 73 -12.04 -21.96 6.80
C ARG A 73 -12.28 -22.69 8.13
N ILE A 74 -12.61 -21.94 9.18
CA ILE A 74 -12.94 -22.48 10.50
C ILE A 74 -14.18 -23.38 10.37
N LYS A 75 -15.24 -22.92 9.73
CA LYS A 75 -16.46 -23.70 9.50
C LYS A 75 -16.19 -25.02 8.78
N ARG A 76 -15.41 -25.00 7.69
CA ARG A 76 -15.03 -26.25 6.98
C ARG A 76 -14.21 -27.19 7.85
N LEU A 77 -13.35 -26.66 8.73
CA LEU A 77 -12.61 -27.51 9.67
C LEU A 77 -13.51 -28.10 10.73
N ASP A 78 -14.54 -27.39 11.21
CA ASP A 78 -15.53 -27.92 12.13
C ASP A 78 -16.33 -29.05 11.49
N GLU A 79 -16.75 -28.89 10.25
CA GLU A 79 -17.43 -29.97 9.49
C GLU A 79 -16.53 -31.22 9.38
N HIS A 80 -15.25 -31.07 9.05
CA HIS A 80 -14.30 -32.18 8.98
C HIS A 80 -14.03 -32.80 10.34
N ILE A 81 -13.92 -32.00 11.40
CA ILE A 81 -13.73 -32.48 12.77
C ILE A 81 -14.95 -33.36 13.20
N SER A 82 -16.17 -32.87 12.93
CA SER A 82 -17.39 -33.64 13.23
C SER A 82 -17.41 -34.98 12.50
N ILE A 83 -17.10 -35.01 11.20
CA ILE A 83 -17.04 -36.23 10.40
C ILE A 83 -15.99 -37.22 10.97
N TYR A 84 -14.77 -36.72 11.28
CA TYR A 84 -13.74 -37.60 11.84
C TYR A 84 -14.07 -38.11 13.26
N MET A 85 -14.77 -37.30 14.05
CA MET A 85 -15.25 -37.77 15.37
C MET A 85 -16.32 -38.85 15.24
N GLU A 86 -17.31 -38.67 14.36
CA GLU A 86 -18.33 -39.65 14.06
C GLU A 86 -17.73 -40.98 13.50
N GLU A 87 -16.73 -40.85 12.60
CA GLU A 87 -16.00 -42.00 12.08
C GLU A 87 -15.21 -42.75 13.16
N LEU A 88 -14.61 -42.04 14.12
CA LEU A 88 -13.90 -42.66 15.25
C LEU A 88 -14.85 -43.37 16.22
N GLU A 89 -16.00 -42.77 16.52
CA GLU A 89 -17.05 -43.41 17.35
C GLU A 89 -17.60 -44.66 16.68
N ALA A 90 -17.86 -44.60 15.37
CA ALA A 90 -18.33 -45.74 14.61
C ALA A 90 -17.26 -46.83 14.38
N TYR A 91 -15.96 -46.49 14.53
CA TYR A 91 -14.88 -47.45 14.36
C TYR A 91 -14.88 -48.55 15.42
N ASP A 92 -15.37 -48.25 16.61
CA ASP A 92 -15.45 -49.23 17.72
C ASP A 92 -16.59 -50.27 17.50
N HIS A 93 -17.42 -50.12 16.43
CA HIS A 93 -18.59 -50.95 16.15
C HIS A 93 -18.54 -51.75 14.84
N GLU A 94 -17.57 -51.54 13.92
CA GLU A 94 -17.55 -52.23 12.62
C GLU A 94 -16.13 -52.58 12.15
N GLU A 95 -15.93 -53.88 11.75
CA GLU A 95 -14.73 -54.37 11.09
C GLU A 95 -14.78 -54.08 9.56
N GLY A 96 -13.74 -53.47 8.99
CA GLY A 96 -13.57 -53.41 7.53
C GLY A 96 -13.43 -52.02 6.90
N ARG A 97 -12.95 -51.01 7.59
CA ARG A 97 -12.80 -49.64 7.06
C ARG A 97 -11.49 -49.34 6.34
N ARG A 98 -11.52 -48.35 5.42
CA ARG A 98 -10.39 -47.90 4.57
C ARG A 98 -9.27 -47.22 5.31
N LEU A 99 -9.51 -46.62 6.49
CA LEU A 99 -8.52 -45.86 7.28
C LEU A 99 -8.36 -46.54 8.66
N SER A 100 -7.14 -46.58 9.18
CA SER A 100 -6.88 -47.06 10.53
C SER A 100 -7.30 -46.01 11.58
N LYS A 101 -7.58 -46.46 12.81
CA LYS A 101 -7.93 -45.56 13.94
C LYS A 101 -6.84 -44.52 14.19
N ASP A 102 -5.56 -44.88 14.04
CA ASP A 102 -4.44 -44.00 14.20
C ASP A 102 -4.36 -42.91 13.10
N GLU A 103 -4.75 -43.24 11.86
CA GLU A 103 -4.82 -42.29 10.77
C GLU A 103 -5.96 -41.28 10.95
N LEU A 104 -7.13 -41.73 11.40
CA LEU A 104 -8.26 -40.87 11.72
C LEU A 104 -7.91 -39.92 12.86
N GLN A 105 -7.28 -40.42 13.93
CA GLN A 105 -6.83 -39.61 15.04
C GLN A 105 -5.83 -38.54 14.59
N ARG A 106 -4.84 -38.91 13.77
CA ARG A 106 -3.86 -37.93 13.22
C ARG A 106 -4.53 -36.85 12.38
N LYS A 107 -5.50 -37.20 11.54
CA LYS A 107 -6.27 -36.23 10.74
C LYS A 107 -7.08 -35.28 11.62
N LEU A 108 -7.72 -35.80 12.64
CA LEU A 108 -8.47 -35.04 13.64
C LEU A 108 -7.55 -34.02 14.36
N ASP A 109 -6.40 -34.48 14.83
CA ASP A 109 -5.43 -33.64 15.53
C ASP A 109 -4.88 -32.53 14.62
N VAL A 110 -4.60 -32.82 13.35
CA VAL A 110 -4.20 -31.83 12.35
C VAL A 110 -5.30 -30.79 12.10
N CYS A 111 -6.55 -31.22 12.00
CA CYS A 111 -7.69 -30.32 11.83
C CYS A 111 -7.87 -29.40 13.04
N LYS A 112 -7.80 -29.94 14.26
CA LYS A 112 -7.90 -29.17 15.51
C LYS A 112 -6.77 -28.13 15.63
N ALA A 113 -5.52 -28.52 15.40
CA ALA A 113 -4.39 -27.63 15.45
C ALA A 113 -4.46 -26.51 14.38
N ARG A 114 -5.02 -26.82 13.20
CA ARG A 114 -5.23 -25.83 12.15
C ARG A 114 -6.36 -24.85 12.48
N LYS A 115 -7.44 -25.36 13.09
CA LYS A 115 -8.55 -24.54 13.56
C LYS A 115 -8.08 -23.54 14.61
N GLU A 116 -7.40 -24.00 15.65
CA GLU A 116 -6.83 -23.14 16.71
C GLU A 116 -5.95 -22.02 16.12
N ARG A 117 -5.14 -22.33 15.12
CA ARG A 117 -4.31 -21.33 14.42
C ARG A 117 -5.15 -20.29 13.69
N TYR A 118 -6.22 -20.68 13.01
CA TYR A 118 -7.10 -19.75 12.31
C TYR A 118 -7.94 -18.89 13.27
N GLU A 119 -8.36 -19.45 14.40
CA GLU A 119 -9.00 -18.69 15.48
C GLU A 119 -8.03 -17.63 16.04
N GLY A 120 -6.77 -17.96 16.25
CA GLY A 120 -5.75 -17.01 16.66
C GLY A 120 -5.52 -15.87 15.66
N TYR A 121 -5.56 -16.15 14.35
CA TYR A 121 -5.48 -15.13 13.31
C TYR A 121 -6.74 -14.26 13.29
N ARG A 122 -7.93 -14.82 13.49
CA ARG A 122 -9.17 -14.07 13.60
C ARG A 122 -9.14 -13.10 14.77
N ASP A 123 -8.75 -13.58 15.95
CA ASP A 123 -8.60 -12.75 17.15
C ASP A 123 -7.58 -11.61 16.95
N THR A 124 -6.51 -11.86 16.22
CA THR A 124 -5.52 -10.84 15.89
C THR A 124 -6.11 -9.76 14.99
N LEU A 125 -6.87 -10.13 13.95
CA LEU A 125 -7.54 -9.18 13.06
C LEU A 125 -8.60 -8.35 13.80
N GLU A 126 -9.41 -8.98 14.64
CA GLU A 126 -10.44 -8.28 15.44
C GLU A 126 -9.82 -7.26 16.40
N LYS A 127 -8.69 -7.60 17.03
CA LYS A 127 -7.99 -6.70 17.95
C LYS A 127 -7.23 -5.57 17.26
N SER A 128 -6.67 -5.83 16.10
CA SER A 128 -5.89 -4.82 15.35
C SER A 128 -6.78 -3.85 14.57
N GLY A 129 -8.04 -4.20 14.29
CA GLY A 129 -8.93 -3.43 13.41
C GLY A 129 -8.52 -3.48 11.93
N GLU A 130 -7.54 -4.29 11.57
CA GLU A 130 -7.08 -4.48 10.20
C GLU A 130 -8.09 -5.30 9.39
N SER A 131 -8.23 -4.99 8.10
CA SER A 131 -9.17 -5.71 7.21
C SER A 131 -8.66 -7.06 6.75
N GLN A 132 -7.36 -7.32 6.84
CA GLN A 132 -6.71 -8.51 6.33
C GLN A 132 -5.35 -8.76 6.99
N ILE A 133 -4.93 -10.02 7.05
CA ILE A 133 -3.61 -10.44 7.51
C ILE A 133 -2.94 -11.29 6.45
N SER A 134 -1.66 -11.02 6.20
CA SER A 134 -0.81 -11.78 5.30
C SER A 134 0.16 -12.63 6.11
N LEU A 135 0.18 -13.95 5.87
CA LEU A 135 0.94 -14.88 6.69
C LEU A 135 2.44 -14.93 6.39
N THR A 136 2.83 -14.59 5.16
CA THR A 136 4.24 -14.64 4.73
C THR A 136 4.92 -13.29 4.88
N ASP A 137 4.19 -12.22 4.56
CA ASP A 137 4.66 -10.85 4.64
C ASP A 137 3.54 -10.01 5.28
N PRO A 138 3.56 -9.83 6.61
CA PRO A 138 2.46 -9.22 7.37
C PRO A 138 2.10 -7.80 6.94
N ASP A 139 3.06 -7.06 6.39
CA ASP A 139 2.84 -5.68 5.94
C ASP A 139 2.20 -5.60 4.55
N SER A 140 2.27 -6.69 3.76
CA SER A 140 1.67 -6.71 2.43
C SER A 140 0.15 -6.82 2.47
N ARG A 141 -0.54 -6.24 1.47
CA ARG A 141 -2.01 -6.26 1.37
C ARG A 141 -2.46 -6.77 0.00
N LEU A 142 -3.65 -7.37 -0.03
CA LEU A 142 -4.31 -7.72 -1.29
C LEU A 142 -4.83 -6.44 -1.94
N MET A 143 -4.40 -6.18 -3.15
CA MET A 143 -4.77 -5.00 -3.91
C MET A 143 -5.07 -5.33 -5.36
N LYS A 144 -5.87 -4.50 -6.01
CA LYS A 144 -6.19 -4.63 -7.44
C LYS A 144 -5.02 -4.08 -8.25
N ALA A 145 -4.50 -4.88 -9.18
CA ALA A 145 -3.48 -4.51 -10.15
C ALA A 145 -4.04 -4.70 -11.58
N ASN A 146 -3.29 -4.28 -12.59
CA ASN A 146 -3.73 -4.35 -13.99
C ASN A 146 -4.06 -5.78 -14.45
N GLU A 147 -3.32 -6.78 -13.97
CA GLU A 147 -3.52 -8.20 -14.29
C GLU A 147 -4.41 -8.93 -13.26
N GLY A 148 -5.25 -8.20 -12.51
CA GLY A 148 -6.12 -8.74 -11.48
C GLY A 148 -5.64 -8.42 -10.06
N PHE A 149 -5.88 -9.31 -9.10
CA PHE A 149 -5.48 -9.07 -7.71
C PHE A 149 -4.09 -9.62 -7.41
N CYS A 150 -3.26 -8.83 -6.73
CA CYS A 150 -1.98 -9.28 -6.17
C CYS A 150 -1.87 -8.94 -4.69
N VAL A 151 -1.09 -9.72 -3.95
CA VAL A 151 -0.67 -9.34 -2.59
C VAL A 151 0.66 -8.61 -2.72
N GLY A 152 0.73 -7.38 -2.26
CA GLY A 152 1.91 -6.55 -2.49
C GLY A 152 1.87 -5.22 -1.78
N TYR A 153 2.60 -4.28 -2.35
CA TYR A 153 2.74 -2.90 -1.91
C TYR A 153 2.33 -1.95 -3.02
N ASN A 154 1.89 -0.78 -2.64
CA ASN A 154 1.61 0.32 -3.53
C ASN A 154 2.78 1.31 -3.45
N VAL A 155 3.48 1.50 -4.55
CA VAL A 155 4.59 2.44 -4.65
C VAL A 155 4.09 3.68 -5.35
N GLN A 156 3.99 4.76 -4.60
CA GLN A 156 3.65 6.08 -5.09
C GLN A 156 4.91 6.75 -5.64
N THR A 157 4.87 7.22 -6.87
CA THR A 157 6.03 7.84 -7.53
C THR A 157 5.64 9.22 -8.01
N ALA A 158 6.41 10.23 -7.60
CA ALA A 158 6.30 11.60 -8.08
C ALA A 158 7.38 11.86 -9.13
N VAL A 159 6.99 12.35 -10.28
CA VAL A 159 7.85 12.62 -11.44
C VAL A 159 7.74 14.10 -11.80
N ASP A 160 8.87 14.75 -11.97
CA ASP A 160 8.91 16.14 -12.46
C ASP A 160 8.36 16.20 -13.89
N ALA A 161 7.44 17.12 -14.14
CA ALA A 161 6.70 17.17 -15.40
C ALA A 161 7.53 17.57 -16.61
N GLU A 162 8.61 18.31 -16.43
CA GLU A 162 9.46 18.76 -17.54
C GLU A 162 10.59 17.77 -17.84
N SER A 163 11.31 17.35 -16.81
CA SER A 163 12.48 16.49 -16.97
C SER A 163 12.14 15.00 -17.01
N HIS A 164 10.94 14.62 -16.56
CA HIS A 164 10.51 13.23 -16.35
C HIS A 164 11.40 12.44 -15.39
N MET A 165 12.15 13.13 -14.55
CA MET A 165 12.96 12.52 -13.49
C MET A 165 12.09 12.21 -12.27
N ILE A 166 12.41 11.12 -11.58
CA ILE A 166 11.73 10.77 -10.32
C ILE A 166 12.17 11.76 -9.24
N ALA A 167 11.23 12.59 -8.80
CA ALA A 167 11.45 13.57 -7.74
C ALA A 167 11.37 12.95 -6.35
N GLY A 168 10.44 12.01 -6.16
CA GLY A 168 10.25 11.30 -4.90
C GLY A 168 9.47 10.00 -5.09
N PHE A 169 9.49 9.15 -4.07
CA PHE A 169 8.66 7.95 -4.03
C PHE A 169 8.36 7.54 -2.59
N GLN A 170 7.20 6.96 -2.38
CA GLN A 170 6.81 6.35 -1.10
C GLN A 170 6.28 4.93 -1.33
N VAL A 171 6.54 4.05 -0.37
CA VAL A 171 6.01 2.69 -0.36
C VAL A 171 4.94 2.61 0.72
N THR A 172 3.72 2.31 0.32
CA THR A 172 2.58 2.13 1.22
C THR A 172 1.96 0.75 1.05
N ASN A 173 1.25 0.30 2.05
CA ASN A 173 0.41 -0.90 1.97
C ASN A 173 -1.07 -0.57 1.72
N SER A 174 -1.41 0.70 1.44
CA SER A 174 -2.76 1.09 1.03
C SER A 174 -3.13 0.39 -0.29
N PRO A 175 -4.25 -0.35 -0.35
CA PRO A 175 -4.69 -1.01 -1.57
C PRO A 175 -5.12 -0.04 -2.67
N THR A 176 -5.42 1.20 -2.33
CA THR A 176 -5.90 2.27 -3.22
C THR A 176 -4.96 3.46 -3.18
N ASP A 177 -5.10 4.35 -4.15
CA ASP A 177 -4.33 5.59 -4.25
C ASP A 177 -5.04 6.76 -3.53
N HIS A 178 -6.26 6.52 -3.07
CA HIS A 178 -7.09 7.47 -2.32
C HIS A 178 -6.37 7.97 -1.06
N GLY A 179 -6.27 9.30 -0.91
CA GLY A 179 -5.62 9.93 0.24
C GLY A 179 -4.09 9.80 0.27
N GLN A 180 -3.43 9.52 -0.86
CA GLN A 180 -1.97 9.36 -0.92
C GLN A 180 -1.24 10.56 -1.56
N LEU A 181 -1.96 11.51 -2.18
CA LEU A 181 -1.37 12.61 -2.93
C LEU A 181 -0.57 13.56 -2.03
N THR A 182 -1.19 14.04 -0.96
CA THR A 182 -0.59 15.05 -0.07
C THR A 182 0.69 14.56 0.58
N SER A 183 0.72 13.30 1.01
CA SER A 183 1.90 12.72 1.66
C SER A 183 3.12 12.72 0.72
N VAL A 184 2.95 12.27 -0.52
CA VAL A 184 4.02 12.20 -1.51
C VAL A 184 4.45 13.59 -1.97
N ALA A 185 3.48 14.46 -2.28
CA ALA A 185 3.75 15.82 -2.76
C ALA A 185 4.44 16.67 -1.69
N SER A 186 4.09 16.51 -0.41
CA SER A 186 4.72 17.24 0.70
C SER A 186 6.21 16.89 0.85
N GLU A 187 6.57 15.63 0.69
CA GLU A 187 7.98 15.19 0.74
C GLU A 187 8.78 15.83 -0.42
N VAL A 188 8.23 15.80 -1.65
CA VAL A 188 8.88 16.41 -2.82
C VAL A 188 8.97 17.93 -2.67
N LYS A 189 7.92 18.59 -2.20
CA LYS A 189 7.91 20.04 -1.93
C LYS A 189 9.02 20.44 -0.97
N ALA A 190 9.19 19.69 0.12
CA ALA A 190 10.25 19.91 1.09
C ALA A 190 11.65 19.70 0.48
N ASP A 191 11.83 18.66 -0.31
CA ASP A 191 13.11 18.38 -1.00
C ASP A 191 13.44 19.45 -2.07
N TYR A 192 12.42 20.00 -2.74
CA TYR A 192 12.58 21.11 -3.71
C TYR A 192 12.84 22.46 -3.04
N GLY A 193 12.42 22.65 -1.79
CA GLY A 193 12.53 23.90 -1.06
C GLY A 193 11.70 25.03 -1.68
N VAL A 194 10.48 24.72 -2.12
CA VAL A 194 9.52 25.66 -2.72
C VAL A 194 8.33 25.91 -1.81
N ASP A 195 7.69 27.07 -1.92
CA ASP A 195 6.52 27.42 -1.11
C ASP A 195 5.23 26.82 -1.70
N VAL A 196 5.15 26.75 -3.02
CA VAL A 196 4.00 26.19 -3.74
C VAL A 196 4.49 25.11 -4.72
N LEU A 197 3.75 24.01 -4.82
CA LEU A 197 4.00 22.91 -5.74
C LEU A 197 2.70 22.49 -6.40
N GLU A 198 2.64 22.48 -7.72
CA GLU A 198 1.51 21.90 -8.44
C GLU A 198 1.70 20.39 -8.60
N SER A 199 0.60 19.64 -8.47
CA SER A 199 0.62 18.19 -8.64
C SER A 199 -0.53 17.73 -9.51
N THR A 200 -0.30 16.74 -10.38
CA THR A 200 -1.37 16.05 -11.11
C THR A 200 -1.39 14.58 -10.74
N ALA A 201 -2.59 14.03 -10.69
CA ALA A 201 -2.79 12.60 -10.46
C ALA A 201 -4.06 12.13 -11.18
N ASP A 202 -4.22 10.82 -11.30
CA ASP A 202 -5.40 10.24 -11.91
C ASP A 202 -6.62 10.28 -10.97
N LYS A 203 -7.80 9.92 -11.47
CA LYS A 203 -9.06 9.86 -10.71
C LYS A 203 -9.04 8.90 -9.49
N GLY A 204 -8.03 8.06 -9.37
CA GLY A 204 -7.85 7.17 -8.22
C GLY A 204 -7.46 7.91 -6.95
N TYR A 205 -6.93 9.13 -7.10
CA TYR A 205 -6.51 10.02 -6.00
C TYR A 205 -7.61 10.97 -5.54
N GLU A 206 -8.79 10.93 -6.16
CA GLU A 206 -9.90 11.80 -5.76
C GLU A 206 -10.30 11.55 -4.30
N CYS A 207 -10.00 12.53 -3.43
CA CYS A 207 -10.25 12.53 -2.01
C CYS A 207 -10.35 13.97 -1.51
N PRO A 208 -11.56 14.50 -1.25
CA PRO A 208 -11.73 15.90 -0.81
C PRO A 208 -10.92 16.26 0.43
N GLU A 209 -10.83 15.35 1.40
CA GLU A 209 -10.03 15.56 2.62
C GLU A 209 -8.54 15.73 2.31
N ASP A 210 -7.99 14.85 1.47
CA ASP A 210 -6.58 14.89 1.09
C ASP A 210 -6.27 16.13 0.22
N HIS A 211 -7.21 16.54 -0.64
CA HIS A 211 -7.08 17.76 -1.43
C HIS A 211 -7.12 19.03 -0.56
N ALA A 212 -7.96 19.07 0.47
CA ALA A 212 -7.98 20.17 1.43
C ALA A 212 -6.66 20.26 2.21
N ASP A 213 -6.13 19.12 2.64
CA ASP A 213 -4.82 19.02 3.30
C ASP A 213 -3.68 19.44 2.36
N ALA A 214 -3.74 19.05 1.07
CA ALA A 214 -2.78 19.49 0.05
C ALA A 214 -2.75 21.01 -0.07
N LEU A 215 -3.92 21.63 -0.25
CA LEU A 215 -4.04 23.09 -0.37
C LEU A 215 -3.51 23.81 0.88
N ALA A 216 -3.85 23.31 2.08
CA ALA A 216 -3.36 23.87 3.35
C ALA A 216 -1.82 23.79 3.46
N ASN A 217 -1.20 22.83 2.78
CA ASN A 217 0.26 22.66 2.72
C ASN A 217 0.92 23.33 1.49
N GLY A 218 0.20 24.17 0.75
CA GLY A 218 0.71 24.86 -0.44
C GLY A 218 0.98 23.90 -1.62
N ILE A 219 0.18 22.86 -1.73
CA ILE A 219 0.19 21.94 -2.87
C ILE A 219 -1.12 22.13 -3.61
N VAL A 220 -1.05 22.41 -4.91
CA VAL A 220 -2.23 22.59 -5.77
C VAL A 220 -2.53 21.26 -6.47
N PRO A 221 -3.56 20.51 -6.05
CA PRO A 221 -3.90 19.23 -6.66
C PRO A 221 -4.71 19.44 -7.94
N ASN A 222 -4.25 18.84 -9.05
CA ASN A 222 -4.95 18.74 -10.31
C ASN A 222 -5.34 17.27 -10.53
N VAL A 223 -6.51 16.87 -10.03
CA VAL A 223 -7.00 15.48 -10.08
C VAL A 223 -8.23 15.40 -10.97
N ILE A 224 -8.29 14.38 -11.82
CA ILE A 224 -9.44 14.13 -12.69
C ILE A 224 -10.60 13.63 -11.84
N GLN A 225 -11.73 14.32 -11.87
CA GLN A 225 -12.97 13.90 -11.16
C GLN A 225 -13.57 12.63 -11.78
N ARG A 226 -14.22 11.82 -10.93
CA ARG A 226 -14.85 10.55 -11.36
C ARG A 226 -16.06 10.76 -12.23
N ASP A 227 -16.87 11.78 -11.94
CA ASP A 227 -18.09 12.10 -12.69
C ASP A 227 -17.86 13.33 -13.57
N GLY A 228 -17.72 13.09 -14.89
CA GLY A 228 -17.54 14.14 -15.89
C GLY A 228 -18.77 15.02 -16.13
N SER A 229 -19.70 15.16 -15.18
CA SER A 229 -20.99 15.80 -15.36
C SER A 229 -21.12 17.23 -14.80
N SER A 230 -20.12 17.74 -14.08
CA SER A 230 -20.13 19.15 -13.66
C SER A 230 -18.73 19.74 -13.67
N THR A 231 -18.32 20.26 -14.82
CA THR A 231 -17.19 21.18 -14.90
C THR A 231 -17.65 22.58 -14.47
N GLU A 232 -17.94 22.78 -13.20
CA GLU A 232 -17.68 24.08 -12.61
C GLU A 232 -16.19 24.13 -12.36
N GLN A 233 -15.49 24.86 -13.23
CA GLN A 233 -14.09 25.22 -12.97
C GLN A 233 -14.12 26.21 -11.80
N VAL A 234 -13.86 25.70 -10.59
CA VAL A 234 -13.56 26.56 -9.45
C VAL A 234 -12.10 26.97 -9.60
N GLN A 235 -11.89 28.19 -10.08
CA GLN A 235 -10.56 28.78 -10.19
C GLN A 235 -10.19 29.28 -8.79
N PHE A 236 -9.32 28.54 -8.11
CA PHE A 236 -8.70 29.00 -6.87
C PHE A 236 -7.48 29.86 -7.22
N ASP A 237 -7.60 31.14 -6.99
CA ASP A 237 -6.43 32.01 -6.93
C ASP A 237 -5.72 31.82 -5.57
N TYR A 238 -4.98 30.69 -5.43
CA TYR A 238 -4.15 30.45 -4.26
C TYR A 238 -2.90 31.34 -4.36
N ASN A 239 -2.95 32.51 -3.74
CA ASN A 239 -1.84 33.45 -3.70
C ASN A 239 -1.30 33.56 -2.28
N GLU A 240 -0.49 32.58 -1.87
CA GLU A 240 0.14 32.54 -0.54
C GLU A 240 0.98 33.78 -0.24
N ALA A 241 1.55 34.42 -1.30
CA ALA A 241 2.34 35.63 -1.16
C ALA A 241 1.53 36.86 -0.69
N THR A 242 0.18 36.79 -0.83
CA THR A 242 -0.73 37.86 -0.40
C THR A 242 -1.49 37.56 0.88
N MET A 243 -1.41 36.32 1.39
CA MET A 243 -2.03 35.94 2.66
C MET A 243 -1.20 36.39 3.85
N THR A 244 -1.83 37.03 4.82
CA THR A 244 -1.21 37.32 6.12
C THR A 244 -1.09 36.03 6.95
N ASP A 245 -0.16 35.98 7.91
CA ASP A 245 0.03 34.83 8.78
C ASP A 245 -1.26 34.46 9.58
N GLU A 246 -2.09 35.46 9.87
CA GLU A 246 -3.40 35.28 10.51
C GLU A 246 -4.41 34.61 9.55
N GLN A 247 -4.40 34.95 8.28
CA GLN A 247 -5.23 34.31 7.26
C GLN A 247 -4.79 32.88 6.98
N LYS A 248 -3.48 32.60 6.96
CA LYS A 248 -2.95 31.24 6.82
C LYS A 248 -3.34 30.35 8.01
N SER A 249 -3.34 30.90 9.21
CA SER A 249 -3.72 30.16 10.42
C SER A 249 -5.22 29.99 10.61
N SER A 250 -6.05 30.82 9.95
CA SER A 250 -7.51 30.75 10.01
C SER A 250 -8.14 29.88 8.91
N THR A 251 -7.35 29.44 7.92
CA THR A 251 -7.84 28.56 6.87
C THR A 251 -8.06 27.16 7.46
N ASN A 252 -9.31 26.86 7.79
CA ASN A 252 -9.68 25.59 8.36
C ASN A 252 -9.78 24.56 7.23
N PRO A 253 -9.19 23.36 7.34
CA PRO A 253 -9.37 22.28 6.38
C PRO A 253 -10.82 21.92 6.06
N GLU A 254 -11.74 22.09 7.03
CA GLU A 254 -13.18 21.87 6.82
C GLU A 254 -13.83 22.90 5.88
N ASP A 255 -13.38 24.14 5.90
CA ASP A 255 -13.86 25.18 4.99
C ASP A 255 -13.38 24.94 3.56
N LEU A 256 -12.14 24.45 3.38
CA LEU A 256 -11.61 24.03 2.09
C LEU A 256 -12.32 22.80 1.54
N LYS A 257 -12.68 21.86 2.42
CA LYS A 257 -13.46 20.67 2.04
C LYS A 257 -14.84 21.04 1.50
N ALA A 258 -15.55 21.97 2.16
CA ALA A 258 -16.84 22.46 1.72
C ALA A 258 -16.81 23.19 0.37
N CYS A 259 -15.64 23.69 -0.05
CA CYS A 259 -15.44 24.27 -1.38
C CYS A 259 -15.15 23.25 -2.48
N LEU A 260 -14.78 21.99 -2.09
CA LEU A 260 -14.43 20.90 -3.00
C LEU A 260 -15.58 19.89 -3.19
N GLU A 261 -16.60 19.94 -2.36
CA GLU A 261 -17.87 19.20 -2.50
C GLU A 261 -18.85 19.96 -3.41
#